data_e536adb3675ac017fa002c076e29e2ee
#
_entry.id   e536adb3675ac017fa002c076e29e2ee
#
_cell.length_a   1.000
_cell.length_b   1.000
_cell.length_c   1.000
_cell.angle_alpha   90.00
_cell.angle_beta   90.00
_cell.angle_gamma   90.00
#
_symmetry.space_group_name_H-M   'P 1'
#
loop_
_entity.id
_entity.type
_entity.pdbx_description
1 polymer ?
#
loop_
_entity_poly.entity_id
_entity_poly.type
_entity_poly.pdbx_seq_one_letter_code
_entity_poly.pdbx_strand_id
1 'polypeptide(L)'
;MNDPIILKGLALSNYRGVGNTLQKMAPFGRFNFFVGENNSGKSIILNFISEHGRHLDPPSRRSDKDPFLKLSGLDININTNNAHPSLGVGCSVRELLEFTSTSSSSLSEHSSHPDFIATCKQLLAPLSDNGWVWVSPYKTDNNTRRPLQTNINTAAASIPVTVAQRIHDIVKASYGKDHTPGPHNTVERWMERLLEGVNVKIKKQPILIPALRKITKDESVTDQHSGAGLINKIFELQLPDTHGLQTHADFNKLNKLLKSVLRNDSAQIHISHKLNISVKIDGKMLPLHLLGTGLHEIIIIAASCTLMEHQIICIEEPELHLHPTLQRRLMQYLLDETTNQYFIATHSASIMDMSNASVFHVRTQKTMHQDGSYSATDETSISHAFCASSKFSAIQNLGYKASDILQSNFVIWVEGPSDRIYLKHWIKHYTAEHNIEIKEGIDYSIMFYGGRLLSHLSADEAEDASEDIKALIDVKKLNRHLAFVIDSDKKTADDPINLTKTRIQQTLENNQYDTHSDLCWITAGREIENYLDPESVLDALKSTYASTFKDRPASNAFVHPLYFTRTDDVLFKKADKVKIANFICAKDANLDILDLRERITELVDRITLTKHH
;
A
#
# COMPACT_ATOMS: atom_id res chain seq x y z
N MET A 1 5.45 -14.19 -5.85
CA MET A 1 4.24 -14.42 -6.65
C MET A 1 3.38 -13.19 -6.49
N ASN A 2 2.98 -12.54 -7.60
CA ASN A 2 2.05 -11.40 -7.50
C ASN A 2 0.68 -11.95 -7.11
N ASP A 3 0.23 -11.67 -5.90
CA ASP A 3 -1.12 -12.01 -5.44
C ASP A 3 -2.15 -11.33 -6.36
N PRO A 4 -3.10 -12.06 -6.90
CA PRO A 4 -4.05 -11.50 -7.84
C PRO A 4 -4.96 -10.48 -7.15
N ILE A 5 -4.91 -9.23 -7.58
CA ILE A 5 -5.86 -8.20 -7.18
C ILE A 5 -7.19 -8.53 -7.86
N ILE A 6 -8.22 -8.83 -7.07
CA ILE A 6 -9.55 -9.27 -7.56
C ILE A 6 -10.34 -8.07 -8.10
N LEU A 7 -10.43 -6.99 -7.32
CA LEU A 7 -11.08 -5.73 -7.68
C LEU A 7 -10.01 -4.65 -7.78
N LYS A 8 -9.88 -4.01 -8.94
CA LYS A 8 -8.82 -3.03 -9.23
C LYS A 8 -9.27 -1.59 -9.04
N GLY A 9 -10.55 -1.33 -9.23
CA GLY A 9 -11.19 -0.03 -9.01
C GLY A 9 -12.70 -0.15 -8.96
N LEU A 10 -13.33 0.73 -8.18
CA LEU A 10 -14.78 0.84 -7.99
C LEU A 10 -15.23 2.26 -8.25
N ALA A 11 -16.29 2.43 -9.01
CA ALA A 11 -17.00 3.69 -9.17
C ALA A 11 -18.44 3.55 -8.64
N LEU A 12 -18.89 4.53 -7.85
CA LEU A 12 -20.19 4.49 -7.17
C LEU A 12 -20.80 5.88 -7.07
N SER A 13 -22.09 6.02 -7.35
CA SER A 13 -22.89 7.22 -7.03
C SER A 13 -24.33 6.83 -6.64
N ASN A 14 -25.05 7.77 -6.02
CA ASN A 14 -26.45 7.64 -5.61
C ASN A 14 -26.73 6.50 -4.62
N TYR A 15 -25.78 6.17 -3.77
CA TYR A 15 -25.89 5.07 -2.82
C TYR A 15 -25.68 5.55 -1.38
N ARG A 16 -26.70 5.45 -0.53
CA ARG A 16 -26.68 5.91 0.89
C ARG A 16 -26.15 7.34 0.99
N GLY A 17 -25.04 7.56 1.69
CA GLY A 17 -24.38 8.87 1.83
C GLY A 17 -23.61 9.34 0.59
N VAL A 18 -23.41 8.49 -0.41
CA VAL A 18 -22.74 8.88 -1.67
C VAL A 18 -23.74 9.56 -2.60
N GLY A 19 -23.51 10.83 -2.90
CA GLY A 19 -24.40 11.63 -3.72
C GLY A 19 -24.33 11.36 -5.22
N ASN A 20 -24.81 12.32 -6.01
CA ASN A 20 -24.89 12.21 -7.47
C ASN A 20 -23.51 12.18 -8.17
N THR A 21 -22.50 12.79 -7.56
CA THR A 21 -21.14 12.80 -8.12
C THR A 21 -20.52 11.41 -8.06
N LEU A 22 -20.13 10.88 -9.23
CA LEU A 22 -19.52 9.54 -9.34
C LEU A 22 -18.17 9.52 -8.60
N GLN A 23 -18.11 8.80 -7.49
CA GLN A 23 -16.90 8.59 -6.70
C GLN A 23 -16.08 7.45 -7.33
N LYS A 24 -14.86 7.76 -7.79
CA LYS A 24 -13.96 6.84 -8.46
C LYS A 24 -12.80 6.47 -7.55
N MET A 25 -12.72 5.22 -7.17
CA MET A 25 -11.73 4.68 -6.24
C MET A 25 -10.78 3.74 -6.97
N ALA A 26 -9.58 4.19 -7.28
CA ALA A 26 -8.50 3.42 -7.89
C ALA A 26 -7.15 4.11 -7.66
N PRO A 27 -6.03 3.37 -7.73
CA PRO A 27 -5.90 1.93 -7.84
C PRO A 27 -6.20 1.21 -6.53
N PHE A 28 -6.88 0.09 -6.57
CA PHE A 28 -6.92 -0.82 -5.45
C PHE A 28 -5.72 -1.76 -5.48
N GLY A 29 -5.10 -1.93 -4.31
CA GLY A 29 -4.05 -2.90 -4.04
C GLY A 29 -4.58 -4.13 -3.30
N ARG A 30 -3.68 -4.89 -2.72
CA ARG A 30 -4.03 -5.97 -1.81
C ARG A 30 -4.65 -5.43 -0.51
N PHE A 31 -4.13 -4.31 0.02
CA PHE A 31 -4.67 -3.59 1.17
C PHE A 31 -5.16 -2.21 0.74
N ASN A 32 -6.41 -1.90 1.11
CA ASN A 32 -7.08 -0.65 0.75
C ASN A 32 -7.68 -0.05 2.02
N PHE A 33 -7.13 1.07 2.48
CA PHE A 33 -7.56 1.74 3.69
C PHE A 33 -8.50 2.90 3.38
N PHE A 34 -9.66 2.91 4.00
CA PHE A 34 -10.61 4.01 4.00
C PHE A 34 -10.50 4.75 5.32
N VAL A 35 -10.07 6.00 5.25
CA VAL A 35 -9.68 6.81 6.39
C VAL A 35 -10.50 8.09 6.42
N GLY A 36 -10.97 8.51 7.56
CA GLY A 36 -11.78 9.72 7.72
C GLY A 36 -12.42 9.81 9.09
N GLU A 37 -13.07 10.91 9.37
CA GLU A 37 -13.79 11.13 10.63
C GLU A 37 -14.93 10.12 10.85
N ASN A 38 -15.45 10.08 12.08
CA ASN A 38 -16.67 9.31 12.37
C ASN A 38 -17.83 9.84 11.49
N ASN A 39 -18.67 8.93 11.04
CA ASN A 39 -19.80 9.22 10.16
C ASN A 39 -19.44 9.78 8.76
N SER A 40 -18.17 9.76 8.35
CA SER A 40 -17.76 10.22 7.00
C SER A 40 -18.23 9.32 5.85
N GLY A 41 -18.72 8.11 6.14
CA GLY A 41 -19.20 7.17 5.14
C GLY A 41 -18.25 6.01 4.82
N LYS A 42 -17.20 5.77 5.63
CA LYS A 42 -16.28 4.64 5.44
C LYS A 42 -17.00 3.29 5.36
N SER A 43 -17.87 3.02 6.35
CA SER A 43 -18.66 1.79 6.40
C SER A 43 -19.62 1.64 5.20
N ILE A 44 -20.06 2.75 4.58
CA ILE A 44 -20.93 2.70 3.41
C ILE A 44 -20.24 1.95 2.26
N ILE A 45 -18.95 2.23 2.04
CA ILE A 45 -18.16 1.59 0.98
C ILE A 45 -17.92 0.11 1.29
N LEU A 46 -17.57 -0.22 2.53
CA LEU A 46 -17.34 -1.61 2.94
C LEU A 46 -18.63 -2.44 2.84
N ASN A 47 -19.74 -1.87 3.31
CA ASN A 47 -21.06 -2.50 3.20
C ASN A 47 -21.46 -2.70 1.74
N PHE A 48 -21.22 -1.70 0.87
CA PHE A 48 -21.46 -1.85 -0.55
C PHE A 48 -20.68 -3.03 -1.15
N ILE A 49 -19.37 -3.11 -0.86
CA ILE A 49 -18.52 -4.19 -1.38
C ILE A 49 -18.97 -5.54 -0.83
N SER A 50 -19.29 -5.65 0.46
CA SER A 50 -19.68 -6.91 1.10
C SER A 50 -21.07 -7.38 0.66
N GLU A 51 -22.05 -6.49 0.59
CA GLU A 51 -23.44 -6.83 0.25
C GLU A 51 -23.64 -7.00 -1.26
N HIS A 52 -23.00 -6.13 -2.06
CA HIS A 52 -23.26 -6.00 -3.49
C HIS A 52 -22.06 -6.33 -4.38
N GLY A 53 -20.91 -6.71 -3.83
CA GLY A 53 -19.69 -6.97 -4.61
C GLY A 53 -19.87 -8.01 -5.72
N ARG A 54 -20.70 -9.02 -5.53
CA ARG A 54 -21.02 -10.01 -6.57
C ARG A 54 -21.66 -9.41 -7.82
N HIS A 55 -22.32 -8.27 -7.70
CA HIS A 55 -22.91 -7.56 -8.84
C HIS A 55 -21.85 -6.86 -9.70
N LEU A 56 -20.61 -6.73 -9.24
CA LEU A 56 -19.49 -6.23 -10.04
C LEU A 56 -18.96 -7.27 -11.04
N ASP A 57 -19.30 -8.54 -10.85
CA ASP A 57 -18.99 -9.67 -11.75
C ASP A 57 -20.26 -10.47 -12.04
N PRO A 58 -21.26 -9.90 -12.75
CA PRO A 58 -22.50 -10.59 -13.03
C PRO A 58 -22.28 -11.74 -14.02
N PRO A 59 -23.03 -12.84 -13.90
CA PRO A 59 -22.99 -13.92 -14.88
C PRO A 59 -23.39 -13.40 -16.26
N SER A 60 -22.74 -13.92 -17.30
CA SER A 60 -22.78 -13.48 -18.70
C SER A 60 -24.15 -13.54 -19.40
N ARG A 61 -25.20 -14.02 -18.74
CA ARG A 61 -26.58 -14.10 -19.28
C ARG A 61 -27.57 -13.56 -18.25
N ARG A 62 -27.68 -12.23 -18.14
CA ARG A 62 -28.82 -11.60 -17.47
C ARG A 62 -29.58 -10.76 -18.47
N SER A 63 -30.92 -10.89 -18.46
CA SER A 63 -31.78 -9.98 -19.19
C SER A 63 -31.77 -8.61 -18.54
N ASP A 64 -31.85 -7.54 -19.32
CA ASP A 64 -31.97 -6.14 -18.86
C ASP A 64 -33.20 -5.89 -17.94
N LYS A 65 -34.03 -6.92 -17.72
CA LYS A 65 -35.26 -6.84 -16.90
C LYS A 65 -35.04 -7.22 -15.42
N ASP A 66 -33.90 -7.83 -15.06
CA ASP A 66 -33.60 -8.09 -13.64
C ASP A 66 -33.07 -6.80 -13.00
N PRO A 67 -33.70 -6.32 -11.91
CA PRO A 67 -33.19 -5.16 -11.20
C PRO A 67 -31.76 -5.46 -10.71
N PHE A 68 -30.83 -4.65 -11.17
CA PHE A 68 -29.38 -4.82 -10.99
C PHE A 68 -28.94 -4.95 -9.53
N LEU A 69 -29.68 -4.31 -8.63
CA LEU A 69 -29.48 -4.40 -7.20
C LEU A 69 -30.85 -4.47 -6.54
N LYS A 70 -31.06 -5.45 -5.66
CA LYS A 70 -32.20 -5.40 -4.75
C LYS A 70 -31.93 -4.37 -3.68
N LEU A 71 -32.16 -3.10 -4.02
CA LEU A 71 -31.97 -1.98 -3.11
C LEU A 71 -33.25 -1.72 -2.34
N SER A 72 -33.09 -1.45 -1.06
CA SER A 72 -34.15 -0.87 -0.23
C SER A 72 -34.22 0.66 -0.46
N GLY A 73 -35.32 1.29 -0.08
CA GLY A 73 -35.40 2.75 -0.12
C GLY A 73 -34.31 3.46 0.72
N LEU A 74 -33.74 2.77 1.69
CA LEU A 74 -32.63 3.27 2.54
C LEU A 74 -31.27 3.24 1.83
N ASP A 75 -31.15 2.51 0.75
CA ASP A 75 -29.91 2.39 -0.03
C ASP A 75 -29.78 3.49 -1.09
N ILE A 76 -30.84 4.21 -1.38
CA ILE A 76 -30.84 5.32 -2.35
C ILE A 76 -30.52 6.62 -1.61
N ASN A 77 -29.64 7.45 -2.19
CA ASN A 77 -29.31 8.75 -1.61
C ASN A 77 -30.52 9.71 -1.68
N ILE A 78 -30.86 10.34 -0.57
CA ILE A 78 -32.03 11.21 -0.43
C ILE A 78 -31.95 12.49 -1.26
N ASN A 79 -30.74 12.95 -1.62
CA ASN A 79 -30.53 14.15 -2.42
C ASN A 79 -30.71 13.92 -3.93
N THR A 80 -30.97 12.69 -4.38
CA THR A 80 -30.89 12.31 -5.80
C THR A 80 -32.23 12.09 -6.48
N ASN A 81 -33.35 12.55 -5.90
CA ASN A 81 -34.70 12.41 -6.46
C ASN A 81 -35.00 10.98 -6.96
N ASN A 82 -34.65 9.96 -6.17
CA ASN A 82 -34.81 8.53 -6.51
C ASN A 82 -33.99 8.05 -7.73
N ALA A 83 -32.92 8.74 -8.11
CA ALA A 83 -32.02 8.25 -9.14
C ALA A 83 -31.33 6.94 -8.69
N HIS A 84 -31.36 5.94 -9.55
CA HIS A 84 -30.71 4.66 -9.27
C HIS A 84 -29.20 4.81 -9.12
N PRO A 85 -28.55 4.03 -8.23
CA PRO A 85 -27.11 4.00 -8.11
C PRO A 85 -26.43 3.67 -9.44
N SER A 86 -25.37 4.44 -9.74
CA SER A 86 -24.48 4.12 -10.86
C SER A 86 -23.29 3.35 -10.35
N LEU A 87 -23.01 2.24 -11.02
CA LEU A 87 -21.92 1.32 -10.70
C LEU A 87 -20.90 1.24 -11.81
N GLY A 88 -19.63 1.18 -11.42
CA GLY A 88 -18.54 0.94 -12.35
C GLY A 88 -17.40 0.13 -11.79
N VAL A 89 -16.74 -0.58 -12.68
CA VAL A 89 -15.46 -1.22 -12.42
C VAL A 89 -14.38 -0.55 -13.24
N GLY A 90 -13.21 -0.35 -12.62
CA GLY A 90 -12.08 0.36 -13.21
C GLY A 90 -10.95 -0.59 -13.60
N CYS A 91 -10.27 -0.27 -14.70
CA CYS A 91 -9.03 -0.91 -15.12
C CYS A 91 -8.08 0.16 -15.66
N SER A 92 -6.78 0.03 -15.39
CA SER A 92 -5.80 0.97 -15.93
C SER A 92 -5.60 0.78 -17.44
N VAL A 93 -5.35 1.87 -18.16
CA VAL A 93 -5.02 1.81 -19.59
C VAL A 93 -3.83 0.89 -19.84
N ARG A 94 -2.83 0.88 -18.94
CA ARG A 94 -1.67 0.01 -19.05
C ARG A 94 -2.04 -1.46 -19.06
N GLU A 95 -2.89 -1.89 -18.13
CA GLU A 95 -3.33 -3.30 -18.05
C GLU A 95 -4.20 -3.71 -19.25
N LEU A 96 -5.02 -2.79 -19.77
CA LEU A 96 -5.77 -3.05 -21.00
C LEU A 96 -4.84 -3.26 -22.20
N LEU A 97 -3.76 -2.49 -22.28
CA LEU A 97 -2.75 -2.68 -23.33
C LEU A 97 -1.95 -3.98 -23.13
N GLU A 98 -1.61 -4.35 -21.91
CA GLU A 98 -1.00 -5.64 -21.59
C GLU A 98 -1.92 -6.81 -21.95
N PHE A 99 -3.22 -6.69 -21.69
CA PHE A 99 -4.23 -7.68 -22.09
C PHE A 99 -4.26 -7.90 -23.62
N THR A 100 -4.09 -6.84 -24.43
CA THR A 100 -4.06 -6.96 -25.89
C THR A 100 -2.88 -7.78 -26.40
N SER A 101 -1.78 -7.81 -25.66
CA SER A 101 -0.56 -8.54 -26.04
C SER A 101 -0.52 -9.98 -25.54
N THR A 102 -1.28 -10.31 -24.49
CA THR A 102 -1.20 -11.61 -23.79
C THR A 102 -2.40 -12.52 -23.97
N SER A 103 -3.55 -11.96 -24.41
CA SER A 103 -4.78 -12.77 -24.58
C SER A 103 -4.70 -13.66 -25.82
N SER A 104 -5.22 -14.87 -25.70
CA SER A 104 -5.44 -15.80 -26.85
C SER A 104 -6.57 -15.33 -27.78
N SER A 105 -6.98 -14.08 -27.70
CA SER A 105 -8.02 -13.45 -28.52
C SER A 105 -7.45 -12.93 -29.84
N SER A 106 -8.31 -12.59 -30.78
CA SER A 106 -7.97 -11.91 -32.05
C SER A 106 -7.19 -10.58 -31.86
N LEU A 107 -7.07 -10.09 -30.62
CA LEU A 107 -6.27 -8.90 -30.26
C LEU A 107 -4.77 -9.19 -30.34
N SER A 108 -4.33 -10.37 -29.91
CA SER A 108 -2.91 -10.74 -29.89
C SER A 108 -2.33 -10.97 -31.29
N GLU A 109 -3.15 -11.30 -32.27
CA GLU A 109 -2.72 -11.49 -33.68
C GLU A 109 -2.10 -10.21 -34.27
N HIS A 110 -2.53 -9.05 -33.78
CA HIS A 110 -2.04 -7.74 -34.27
C HIS A 110 -0.95 -7.13 -33.37
N SER A 111 -0.66 -7.75 -32.22
CA SER A 111 0.29 -7.20 -31.22
C SER A 111 1.72 -7.10 -31.74
N SER A 112 2.08 -7.87 -32.76
CA SER A 112 3.38 -7.81 -33.42
C SER A 112 3.57 -6.57 -34.34
N HIS A 113 2.49 -5.87 -34.67
CA HIS A 113 2.61 -4.64 -35.48
C HIS A 113 3.15 -3.49 -34.64
N PRO A 114 4.23 -2.78 -35.08
CA PRO A 114 4.91 -1.76 -34.27
C PRO A 114 3.99 -0.66 -33.74
N ASP A 115 3.01 -0.23 -34.54
CA ASP A 115 2.12 0.88 -34.20
C ASP A 115 0.85 0.43 -33.47
N PHE A 116 0.60 -0.88 -33.30
CA PHE A 116 -0.66 -1.38 -32.79
C PHE A 116 -0.96 -0.91 -31.36
N ILE A 117 -0.03 -1.12 -30.45
CA ILE A 117 -0.17 -0.73 -29.03
C ILE A 117 -0.30 0.80 -28.89
N ALA A 118 0.49 1.56 -29.66
CA ALA A 118 0.39 3.03 -29.66
C ALA A 118 -0.98 3.51 -30.15
N THR A 119 -1.52 2.85 -31.19
CA THR A 119 -2.84 3.16 -31.74
C THR A 119 -3.94 2.78 -30.74
N CYS A 120 -3.87 1.60 -30.10
CA CYS A 120 -4.81 1.21 -29.04
C CYS A 120 -4.83 2.20 -27.87
N LYS A 121 -3.66 2.73 -27.47
CA LYS A 121 -3.56 3.79 -26.47
C LYS A 121 -4.31 5.05 -26.89
N GLN A 122 -4.22 5.44 -28.15
CA GLN A 122 -4.96 6.60 -28.69
C GLN A 122 -6.48 6.34 -28.74
N LEU A 123 -6.92 5.11 -29.02
CA LEU A 123 -8.34 4.72 -28.98
C LEU A 123 -8.91 4.77 -27.55
N LEU A 124 -8.11 4.42 -26.54
CA LEU A 124 -8.53 4.44 -25.14
C LEU A 124 -8.50 5.86 -24.52
N ALA A 125 -7.81 6.83 -25.14
CA ALA A 125 -7.67 8.18 -24.59
C ALA A 125 -9.02 8.86 -24.27
N PRO A 126 -10.02 8.92 -25.20
CA PRO A 126 -11.31 9.56 -24.90
C PRO A 126 -12.20 8.77 -23.93
N LEU A 127 -11.87 7.50 -23.66
CA LEU A 127 -12.58 6.63 -22.73
C LEU A 127 -11.93 6.65 -21.33
N SER A 128 -10.74 7.25 -21.19
CA SER A 128 -9.95 7.23 -19.96
C SER A 128 -10.05 8.53 -19.19
N ASP A 129 -10.02 8.39 -17.85
CA ASP A 129 -9.88 9.48 -16.90
C ASP A 129 -8.69 9.19 -15.99
N ASN A 130 -7.69 10.08 -15.97
CA ASN A 130 -6.45 9.91 -15.20
C ASN A 130 -5.77 8.54 -15.40
N GLY A 131 -5.81 8.01 -16.64
CA GLY A 131 -5.23 6.71 -17.00
C GLY A 131 -6.06 5.50 -16.61
N TRP A 132 -7.30 5.69 -16.17
CA TRP A 132 -8.27 4.64 -15.83
C TRP A 132 -9.46 4.66 -16.76
N VAL A 133 -9.89 3.49 -17.18
CA VAL A 133 -11.13 3.28 -17.96
C VAL A 133 -12.18 2.71 -17.01
N TRP A 134 -13.36 3.31 -17.00
CA TRP A 134 -14.48 2.97 -16.13
C TRP A 134 -15.65 2.44 -16.95
N VAL A 135 -16.08 1.24 -16.66
CA VAL A 135 -17.18 0.58 -17.38
C VAL A 135 -18.26 0.09 -16.43
N SER A 136 -19.49 0.02 -16.94
CA SER A 136 -20.55 -0.68 -16.25
C SER A 136 -20.18 -2.16 -16.07
N PRO A 137 -20.42 -2.77 -14.89
CA PRO A 137 -20.24 -4.20 -14.71
C PRO A 137 -21.15 -5.01 -15.63
N TYR A 138 -22.28 -4.44 -16.02
CA TYR A 138 -23.29 -5.09 -16.86
C TYR A 138 -22.98 -4.89 -18.34
N LYS A 139 -23.11 -5.97 -19.09
CA LYS A 139 -22.92 -5.95 -20.54
C LYS A 139 -24.23 -5.61 -21.24
N THR A 140 -24.12 -5.04 -22.43
CA THR A 140 -25.25 -4.81 -23.34
C THR A 140 -25.81 -6.13 -23.92
N ASP A 141 -26.94 -6.09 -24.63
CA ASP A 141 -27.48 -7.23 -25.35
C ASP A 141 -26.48 -7.83 -26.36
N ASN A 142 -25.61 -7.00 -26.92
CA ASN A 142 -24.50 -7.39 -27.80
C ASN A 142 -23.28 -7.93 -27.06
N ASN A 143 -23.40 -8.21 -25.76
CA ASN A 143 -22.32 -8.70 -24.90
C ASN A 143 -21.11 -7.72 -24.77
N THR A 144 -21.29 -6.44 -25.09
CA THR A 144 -20.26 -5.39 -24.98
C THR A 144 -20.37 -4.62 -23.66
N ARG A 145 -19.24 -4.04 -23.18
CA ARG A 145 -19.23 -3.22 -21.96
C ARG A 145 -19.48 -1.76 -22.30
N ARG A 146 -20.30 -1.09 -21.47
CA ARG A 146 -20.59 0.36 -21.60
C ARG A 146 -19.60 1.17 -20.75
N PRO A 147 -18.85 2.11 -21.33
CA PRO A 147 -18.11 3.09 -20.54
C PRO A 147 -19.10 3.98 -19.75
N LEU A 148 -18.68 4.41 -18.55
CA LEU A 148 -19.56 5.21 -17.67
C LEU A 148 -19.59 6.69 -18.01
N GLN A 149 -18.52 7.22 -18.61
CA GLN A 149 -18.34 8.67 -18.78
C GLN A 149 -18.79 9.17 -20.14
N THR A 150 -18.73 8.34 -21.15
CA THR A 150 -19.05 8.71 -22.53
C THR A 150 -19.60 7.51 -23.28
N ASN A 151 -20.36 7.77 -24.34
CA ASN A 151 -20.79 6.72 -25.25
C ASN A 151 -19.64 6.37 -26.21
N ILE A 152 -19.50 5.09 -26.58
CA ILE A 152 -18.48 4.63 -27.53
C ILE A 152 -18.55 5.38 -28.86
N ASN A 153 -19.77 5.62 -29.38
CA ASN A 153 -19.95 6.34 -30.64
C ASN A 153 -19.42 7.78 -30.56
N THR A 154 -19.69 8.47 -29.44
CA THR A 154 -19.18 9.83 -29.19
C THR A 154 -17.67 9.82 -29.05
N ALA A 155 -17.11 8.84 -28.31
CA ALA A 155 -15.68 8.66 -28.18
C ALA A 155 -15.01 8.36 -29.53
N ALA A 156 -15.60 7.46 -30.33
CA ALA A 156 -15.11 7.11 -31.67
C ALA A 156 -15.13 8.30 -32.62
N ALA A 157 -16.17 9.13 -32.56
CA ALA A 157 -16.28 10.35 -33.37
C ALA A 157 -15.20 11.39 -33.03
N SER A 158 -14.64 11.38 -31.82
CA SER A 158 -13.55 12.26 -31.40
C SER A 158 -12.16 11.80 -31.86
N ILE A 159 -12.03 10.58 -32.40
CA ILE A 159 -10.76 10.02 -32.86
C ILE A 159 -10.35 10.67 -34.19
N PRO A 160 -9.11 11.17 -34.30
CA PRO A 160 -8.61 11.73 -35.58
C PRO A 160 -8.68 10.73 -36.73
N VAL A 161 -9.04 11.19 -37.91
CA VAL A 161 -9.18 10.35 -39.12
C VAL A 161 -7.89 9.55 -39.41
N THR A 162 -6.73 10.14 -39.15
CA THR A 162 -5.40 9.49 -39.31
C THR A 162 -5.24 8.27 -38.40
N VAL A 163 -5.76 8.33 -37.15
CA VAL A 163 -5.75 7.22 -36.20
C VAL A 163 -6.78 6.17 -36.60
N ALA A 164 -7.98 6.58 -37.02
CA ALA A 164 -9.01 5.70 -37.51
C ALA A 164 -8.55 4.91 -38.77
N GLN A 165 -7.86 5.57 -39.69
CA GLN A 165 -7.28 4.92 -40.86
C GLN A 165 -6.16 3.96 -40.45
N ARG A 166 -5.30 4.34 -39.51
CA ARG A 166 -4.20 3.49 -39.03
C ARG A 166 -4.70 2.18 -38.41
N ILE A 167 -5.67 2.22 -37.49
CA ILE A 167 -6.23 0.99 -36.91
C ILE A 167 -6.91 0.14 -37.98
N HIS A 168 -7.65 0.77 -38.90
CA HIS A 168 -8.28 0.07 -40.00
C HIS A 168 -7.26 -0.68 -40.86
N ASP A 169 -6.14 -0.04 -41.23
CA ASP A 169 -5.08 -0.63 -42.05
C ASP A 169 -4.36 -1.79 -41.35
N ILE A 170 -4.16 -1.69 -40.02
CA ILE A 170 -3.56 -2.73 -39.22
C ILE A 170 -4.46 -3.98 -39.21
N VAL A 171 -5.77 -3.81 -39.07
CA VAL A 171 -6.68 -4.92 -38.80
C VAL A 171 -7.47 -5.41 -40.02
N LYS A 172 -7.40 -4.72 -41.14
CA LYS A 172 -8.18 -5.07 -42.35
C LYS A 172 -7.93 -6.50 -42.85
N ALA A 173 -6.73 -7.03 -42.64
CA ALA A 173 -6.41 -8.40 -43.01
C ALA A 173 -7.22 -9.46 -42.25
N SER A 174 -7.73 -9.13 -41.06
CA SER A 174 -8.57 -10.01 -40.24
C SER A 174 -10.04 -10.06 -40.70
N TYR A 175 -10.44 -9.12 -41.55
CA TYR A 175 -11.77 -9.09 -42.12
C TYR A 175 -11.78 -9.80 -43.47
N GLY A 176 -12.78 -10.65 -43.75
CA GLY A 176 -12.98 -11.25 -45.08
C GLY A 176 -13.22 -10.17 -46.14
N LYS A 177 -12.91 -10.47 -47.42
CA LYS A 177 -12.96 -9.52 -48.51
C LYS A 177 -14.29 -8.79 -48.68
N ASP A 178 -15.38 -9.39 -48.26
CA ASP A 178 -16.74 -8.85 -48.47
C ASP A 178 -17.34 -8.12 -47.25
N HIS A 179 -16.61 -8.01 -46.15
CA HIS A 179 -17.15 -7.50 -44.87
C HIS A 179 -16.21 -6.53 -44.14
N THR A 180 -15.35 -5.84 -44.83
CA THR A 180 -14.42 -4.86 -44.19
C THR A 180 -15.23 -3.61 -43.81
N PRO A 181 -15.40 -3.30 -42.50
CA PRO A 181 -16.10 -2.09 -42.07
C PRO A 181 -15.27 -0.86 -42.44
N GLY A 182 -15.90 0.29 -42.64
CA GLY A 182 -15.19 1.53 -42.81
C GLY A 182 -14.35 1.91 -41.58
N PRO A 183 -13.37 2.85 -41.72
CA PRO A 183 -12.46 3.21 -40.62
C PRO A 183 -13.17 3.60 -39.31
N HIS A 184 -14.26 4.37 -39.38
CA HIS A 184 -15.02 4.78 -38.20
C HIS A 184 -15.66 3.59 -37.46
N ASN A 185 -16.34 2.70 -38.17
CA ASN A 185 -16.93 1.48 -37.60
C ASN A 185 -15.84 0.52 -37.06
N THR A 186 -14.65 0.57 -37.64
CA THR A 186 -13.48 -0.17 -37.13
C THR A 186 -13.06 0.37 -35.76
N VAL A 187 -13.02 1.69 -35.57
CA VAL A 187 -12.71 2.32 -34.27
C VAL A 187 -13.69 1.89 -33.19
N GLU A 188 -15.01 1.96 -33.45
CA GLU A 188 -16.03 1.55 -32.48
C GLU A 188 -15.86 0.09 -32.07
N ARG A 189 -15.72 -0.81 -33.02
CA ARG A 189 -15.52 -2.26 -32.74
C ARG A 189 -14.25 -2.54 -31.94
N TRP A 190 -13.18 -1.81 -32.22
CA TRP A 190 -11.92 -2.01 -31.49
C TRP A 190 -11.94 -1.39 -30.10
N MET A 191 -12.61 -0.28 -29.89
CA MET A 191 -12.89 0.25 -28.56
C MET A 191 -13.69 -0.78 -27.73
N GLU A 192 -14.75 -1.36 -28.28
CA GLU A 192 -15.54 -2.41 -27.62
C GLU A 192 -14.68 -3.61 -27.22
N ARG A 193 -13.83 -4.11 -28.14
CA ARG A 193 -12.92 -5.22 -27.87
C ARG A 193 -11.89 -4.90 -26.78
N LEU A 194 -11.34 -3.70 -26.78
CA LEU A 194 -10.41 -3.26 -25.74
C LEU A 194 -11.09 -3.24 -24.36
N LEU A 195 -12.35 -2.83 -24.29
CA LEU A 195 -13.13 -2.82 -23.05
C LEU A 195 -13.44 -4.23 -22.51
N GLU A 196 -13.38 -5.28 -23.33
CA GLU A 196 -13.48 -6.67 -22.87
C GLU A 196 -12.35 -7.05 -21.91
N GLY A 197 -11.19 -6.38 -22.01
CA GLY A 197 -10.07 -6.52 -21.09
C GLY A 197 -10.37 -6.06 -19.66
N VAL A 198 -11.42 -5.28 -19.44
CA VAL A 198 -11.88 -4.94 -18.09
C VAL A 198 -12.54 -6.17 -17.48
N ASN A 199 -11.77 -6.95 -16.75
CA ASN A 199 -12.23 -8.21 -16.18
C ASN A 199 -12.11 -8.18 -14.66
N VAL A 200 -13.23 -8.43 -13.99
CA VAL A 200 -13.32 -8.64 -12.54
C VAL A 200 -13.84 -10.04 -12.31
N LYS A 201 -13.20 -10.81 -11.45
CA LYS A 201 -13.58 -12.20 -11.15
C LYS A 201 -13.82 -12.38 -9.66
N ILE A 202 -15.01 -12.06 -9.21
CA ILE A 202 -15.43 -12.24 -7.81
C ILE A 202 -16.13 -13.61 -7.68
N LYS A 203 -15.35 -14.64 -7.42
CA LYS A 203 -15.85 -16.03 -7.34
C LYS A 203 -16.75 -16.28 -6.13
N LYS A 204 -16.45 -15.66 -4.99
CA LYS A 204 -17.17 -15.82 -3.72
C LYS A 204 -17.74 -14.47 -3.28
N GLN A 205 -18.81 -14.51 -2.47
CA GLN A 205 -19.35 -13.30 -1.85
C GLN A 205 -18.27 -12.62 -1.00
N PRO A 206 -18.00 -11.32 -1.19
CA PRO A 206 -17.17 -10.57 -0.26
C PRO A 206 -17.73 -10.61 1.16
N ILE A 207 -16.87 -10.55 2.16
CA ILE A 207 -17.23 -10.75 3.54
C ILE A 207 -16.95 -9.47 4.33
N LEU A 208 -17.82 -9.14 5.28
CA LEU A 208 -17.63 -8.08 6.24
C LEU A 208 -17.32 -8.66 7.62
N ILE A 209 -16.20 -8.23 8.21
CA ILE A 209 -15.88 -8.42 9.61
C ILE A 209 -16.22 -7.09 10.31
N PRO A 210 -17.31 -7.05 11.10
CA PRO A 210 -17.81 -5.80 11.67
C PRO A 210 -16.90 -5.30 12.81
N ALA A 211 -17.11 -4.05 13.24
CA ALA A 211 -16.38 -3.44 14.34
C ALA A 211 -16.67 -4.13 15.69
N LEU A 212 -17.91 -4.52 15.93
CA LEU A 212 -18.30 -5.25 17.13
C LEU A 212 -18.14 -6.76 16.92
N ARG A 213 -17.17 -7.34 17.61
CA ARG A 213 -16.80 -8.76 17.50
C ARG A 213 -16.88 -9.42 18.85
N LYS A 214 -17.55 -10.57 18.91
CA LYS A 214 -17.64 -11.37 20.13
C LYS A 214 -17.60 -12.85 19.80
N ILE A 215 -16.70 -13.57 20.44
CA ILE A 215 -16.68 -15.03 20.38
C ILE A 215 -17.86 -15.55 21.21
N THR A 216 -18.86 -16.10 20.56
CA THR A 216 -20.03 -16.73 21.20
C THR A 216 -20.16 -18.16 20.74
N LYS A 217 -20.77 -18.99 21.61
CA LYS A 217 -21.11 -20.39 21.30
C LYS A 217 -22.44 -20.52 20.55
N ASP A 218 -23.15 -19.41 20.38
CA ASP A 218 -24.51 -19.40 19.88
C ASP A 218 -24.52 -19.55 18.35
N GLU A 219 -24.94 -20.70 17.86
CA GLU A 219 -25.06 -21.01 16.43
C GLU A 219 -26.24 -20.29 15.75
N SER A 220 -27.13 -19.70 16.56
CA SER A 220 -28.33 -19.00 16.06
C SER A 220 -28.04 -17.64 15.43
N VAL A 221 -26.83 -17.10 15.60
CA VAL A 221 -26.42 -15.83 15.00
C VAL A 221 -25.96 -16.09 13.57
N THR A 222 -26.71 -15.57 12.61
CA THR A 222 -26.47 -15.71 11.17
C THR A 222 -25.16 -15.09 10.68
N ASP A 223 -24.49 -14.33 11.52
CA ASP A 223 -23.22 -13.66 11.18
C ASP A 223 -22.00 -14.48 11.62
N GLN A 224 -21.55 -15.36 10.72
CA GLN A 224 -20.40 -16.24 10.93
C GLN A 224 -19.05 -15.49 11.07
N HIS A 225 -19.01 -14.19 10.82
CA HIS A 225 -17.76 -13.40 10.76
C HIS A 225 -17.58 -12.43 11.92
N SER A 226 -18.60 -12.26 12.75
CA SER A 226 -18.53 -11.49 14.00
C SER A 226 -17.86 -12.27 15.15
N GLY A 227 -17.54 -13.55 14.94
CA GLY A 227 -16.97 -14.48 15.91
C GLY A 227 -17.91 -15.59 16.38
N ALA A 228 -19.20 -15.49 16.05
CA ALA A 228 -20.16 -16.57 16.28
C ALA A 228 -19.80 -17.79 15.41
N GLY A 229 -19.76 -18.98 16.00
CA GLY A 229 -19.38 -20.21 15.29
C GLY A 229 -17.89 -20.34 14.95
N LEU A 230 -17.08 -19.31 15.16
CA LEU A 230 -15.64 -19.33 14.89
C LEU A 230 -14.92 -20.37 15.76
N ILE A 231 -15.39 -20.59 17.00
CA ILE A 231 -14.80 -21.57 17.91
C ILE A 231 -14.84 -22.97 17.31
N ASN A 232 -15.95 -23.36 16.69
CA ASN A 232 -16.10 -24.67 16.05
C ASN A 232 -15.08 -24.84 14.93
N LYS A 233 -14.93 -23.82 14.08
CA LYS A 233 -13.96 -23.84 12.98
C LYS A 233 -12.50 -23.93 13.48
N ILE A 234 -12.13 -23.17 14.50
CA ILE A 234 -10.78 -23.25 15.08
C ILE A 234 -10.58 -24.60 15.79
N PHE A 235 -11.62 -25.17 16.40
CA PHE A 235 -11.56 -26.50 17.01
C PHE A 235 -11.30 -27.58 15.95
N GLU A 236 -11.96 -27.52 14.79
CA GLU A 236 -11.69 -28.39 13.65
C GLU A 236 -10.23 -28.27 13.17
N LEU A 237 -9.68 -27.03 13.12
CA LEU A 237 -8.26 -26.82 12.77
C LEU A 237 -7.28 -27.41 13.80
N GLN A 238 -7.67 -27.45 15.08
CA GLN A 238 -6.84 -28.00 16.15
C GLN A 238 -6.74 -29.55 16.09
N LEU A 239 -7.79 -30.21 15.62
CA LEU A 239 -7.82 -31.67 15.54
C LEU A 239 -7.14 -32.12 14.24
N PRO A 240 -6.13 -33.00 14.31
CA PRO A 240 -5.55 -33.59 13.11
C PRO A 240 -6.52 -34.62 12.53
N ASP A 241 -7.54 -34.18 11.86
CA ASP A 241 -8.47 -35.10 11.23
C ASP A 241 -8.01 -35.54 9.84
N THR A 242 -8.56 -36.65 9.37
CA THR A 242 -8.21 -37.44 8.20
C THR A 242 -8.15 -36.69 6.87
N HIS A 243 -8.43 -35.38 6.84
CA HIS A 243 -8.44 -34.52 5.66
C HIS A 243 -7.29 -33.54 5.54
N GLY A 244 -6.31 -33.56 6.48
CA GLY A 244 -5.46 -32.60 6.16
C GLY A 244 -4.29 -32.00 6.77
N LEU A 245 -3.26 -32.10 6.02
CA LEU A 245 -2.04 -31.31 6.16
C LEU A 245 -2.30 -29.80 6.12
N GLN A 246 -3.30 -29.33 5.34
CA GLN A 246 -3.63 -27.91 5.21
C GLN A 246 -4.28 -27.33 6.46
N THR A 247 -5.23 -28.03 7.08
CA THR A 247 -5.92 -27.61 8.31
C THR A 247 -4.93 -27.40 9.46
N HIS A 248 -3.96 -28.29 9.58
CA HIS A 248 -2.91 -28.16 10.60
C HIS A 248 -1.95 -27.00 10.31
N ALA A 249 -1.65 -26.72 9.03
CA ALA A 249 -0.86 -25.57 8.63
C ALA A 249 -1.52 -24.24 9.03
N ASP A 250 -2.85 -24.13 8.86
CA ASP A 250 -3.58 -22.90 9.20
C ASP A 250 -3.68 -22.70 10.73
N PHE A 251 -3.84 -23.77 11.50
CA PHE A 251 -3.74 -23.70 12.95
C PHE A 251 -2.36 -23.24 13.43
N ASN A 252 -1.31 -23.70 12.78
CA ASN A 252 0.06 -23.27 13.08
C ASN A 252 0.30 -21.80 12.73
N LYS A 253 -0.29 -21.26 11.66
CA LYS A 253 -0.25 -19.82 11.34
C LYS A 253 -0.87 -18.99 12.47
N LEU A 254 -2.03 -19.39 12.99
CA LEU A 254 -2.68 -18.71 14.12
C LEU A 254 -1.82 -18.77 15.39
N ASN A 255 -1.21 -19.91 15.69
CA ASN A 255 -0.29 -20.04 16.82
C ASN A 255 0.97 -19.18 16.65
N LYS A 256 1.51 -19.07 15.44
CA LYS A 256 2.63 -18.17 15.12
C LYS A 256 2.28 -16.71 15.41
N LEU A 257 1.09 -16.26 14.99
CA LEU A 257 0.61 -14.92 15.35
C LEU A 257 0.52 -14.74 16.86
N LEU A 258 -0.11 -15.69 17.57
CA LEU A 258 -0.27 -15.61 19.02
C LEU A 258 1.07 -15.49 19.74
N LYS A 259 2.07 -16.29 19.37
CA LYS A 259 3.45 -16.19 19.86
C LYS A 259 4.04 -14.81 19.64
N SER A 260 3.92 -14.29 18.42
CA SER A 260 4.39 -12.95 18.08
C SER A 260 3.70 -11.85 18.88
N VAL A 261 2.37 -11.95 19.08
CA VAL A 261 1.58 -10.97 19.83
C VAL A 261 1.94 -10.98 21.32
N LEU A 262 2.05 -12.16 21.90
CA LEU A 262 2.36 -12.34 23.34
C LEU A 262 3.86 -12.26 23.65
N ARG A 263 4.72 -12.22 22.62
CA ARG A 263 6.18 -12.33 22.77
C ARG A 263 6.61 -13.55 23.60
N ASN A 264 5.91 -14.66 23.40
CA ASN A 264 6.16 -15.90 24.13
C ASN A 264 6.04 -17.11 23.20
N ASP A 265 7.14 -17.81 22.98
CA ASP A 265 7.22 -18.96 22.08
C ASP A 265 6.45 -20.18 22.58
N SER A 266 6.12 -20.24 23.86
CA SER A 266 5.32 -21.32 24.43
C SER A 266 3.82 -21.14 24.21
N ALA A 267 3.39 -19.95 23.74
CA ALA A 267 1.97 -19.62 23.60
C ALA A 267 1.29 -20.46 22.52
N GLN A 268 0.18 -21.08 22.85
CA GLN A 268 -0.63 -21.89 21.94
C GLN A 268 -2.12 -21.73 22.23
N ILE A 269 -2.93 -21.64 21.19
CA ILE A 269 -4.39 -21.69 21.31
C ILE A 269 -4.78 -23.13 21.67
N HIS A 270 -5.68 -23.27 22.62
CA HIS A 270 -6.29 -24.54 22.99
C HIS A 270 -7.80 -24.40 23.10
N ILE A 271 -8.52 -25.25 22.40
CA ILE A 271 -9.98 -25.33 22.48
C ILE A 271 -10.35 -26.69 23.08
N SER A 272 -11.10 -26.64 24.16
CA SER A 272 -11.59 -27.84 24.82
C SER A 272 -12.80 -28.44 24.08
N HIS A 273 -13.12 -29.71 24.33
CA HIS A 273 -14.34 -30.36 23.80
C HIS A 273 -15.66 -29.65 24.19
N LYS A 274 -15.62 -28.81 25.24
CA LYS A 274 -16.75 -27.93 25.63
C LYS A 274 -16.75 -26.59 24.88
N LEU A 275 -15.92 -26.45 23.83
CA LEU A 275 -15.77 -25.24 23.03
C LEU A 275 -15.38 -24.00 23.86
N ASN A 276 -14.54 -24.16 24.85
CA ASN A 276 -13.94 -23.06 25.58
C ASN A 276 -12.54 -22.79 25.03
N ILE A 277 -12.30 -21.54 24.62
CA ILE A 277 -10.98 -21.09 24.18
C ILE A 277 -10.13 -20.74 25.40
N SER A 278 -8.93 -21.26 25.41
CA SER A 278 -7.87 -20.92 26.35
C SER A 278 -6.54 -20.79 25.62
N VAL A 279 -5.59 -20.13 26.23
CA VAL A 279 -4.21 -20.03 25.72
C VAL A 279 -3.30 -20.71 26.72
N LYS A 280 -2.49 -21.63 26.22
CA LYS A 280 -1.43 -22.28 27.00
C LYS A 280 -0.18 -21.42 26.93
N ILE A 281 0.33 -20.98 28.07
CA ILE A 281 1.56 -20.17 28.19
C ILE A 281 2.38 -20.74 29.34
N ASP A 282 3.64 -21.10 29.10
CA ASP A 282 4.59 -21.63 30.09
C ASP A 282 3.99 -22.77 30.93
N GLY A 283 3.26 -23.67 30.27
CA GLY A 283 2.60 -24.81 30.90
C GLY A 283 1.28 -24.48 31.63
N LYS A 284 0.89 -23.21 31.75
CA LYS A 284 -0.37 -22.79 32.37
C LYS A 284 -1.44 -22.58 31.31
N MET A 285 -2.69 -22.98 31.67
CA MET A 285 -3.87 -22.75 30.81
C MET A 285 -4.61 -21.51 31.32
N LEU A 286 -4.63 -20.46 30.48
CA LEU A 286 -5.31 -19.21 30.79
C LEU A 286 -6.55 -19.07 29.90
N PRO A 287 -7.74 -18.92 30.46
CA PRO A 287 -8.94 -18.62 29.67
C PRO A 287 -8.76 -17.33 28.89
N LEU A 288 -9.23 -17.29 27.66
CA LEU A 288 -9.00 -16.17 26.74
C LEU A 288 -9.49 -14.81 27.31
N HIS A 289 -10.61 -14.82 28.07
CA HIS A 289 -11.16 -13.60 28.67
C HIS A 289 -10.26 -12.97 29.77
N LEU A 290 -9.27 -13.69 30.28
CA LEU A 290 -8.28 -13.15 31.23
C LEU A 290 -7.07 -12.49 30.55
N LEU A 291 -6.94 -12.64 29.22
CA LEU A 291 -5.80 -12.11 28.45
C LEU A 291 -6.07 -10.74 27.79
N GLY A 292 -7.22 -10.14 28.11
CA GLY A 292 -7.61 -8.83 27.58
C GLY A 292 -8.39 -8.90 26.26
N THR A 293 -9.21 -7.88 26.04
CA THR A 293 -10.12 -7.78 24.87
C THR A 293 -9.37 -7.73 23.56
N GLY A 294 -8.21 -7.07 23.51
CA GLY A 294 -7.41 -6.95 22.29
C GLY A 294 -6.96 -8.29 21.71
N LEU A 295 -6.65 -9.28 22.56
CA LEU A 295 -6.27 -10.61 22.07
C LEU A 295 -7.47 -11.35 21.46
N HIS A 296 -8.68 -11.15 21.99
CA HIS A 296 -9.91 -11.67 21.38
C HIS A 296 -10.09 -11.14 19.96
N GLU A 297 -9.97 -9.83 19.79
CA GLU A 297 -10.12 -9.15 18.50
C GLU A 297 -9.14 -9.70 17.47
N ILE A 298 -7.85 -9.82 17.85
CA ILE A 298 -6.81 -10.36 16.97
C ILE A 298 -7.12 -11.79 16.54
N ILE A 299 -7.53 -12.65 17.47
CA ILE A 299 -7.83 -14.06 17.17
C ILE A 299 -9.03 -14.16 16.22
N ILE A 300 -10.09 -13.36 16.44
CA ILE A 300 -11.26 -13.35 15.55
C ILE A 300 -10.89 -12.94 14.14
N ILE A 301 -10.21 -11.79 14.00
CA ILE A 301 -9.82 -11.29 12.67
C ILE A 301 -8.88 -12.28 11.98
N ALA A 302 -7.83 -12.70 12.67
CA ALA A 302 -6.82 -13.60 12.09
C ALA A 302 -7.42 -14.94 11.69
N ALA A 303 -8.23 -15.57 12.55
CA ALA A 303 -8.86 -16.84 12.24
C ALA A 303 -9.85 -16.72 11.08
N SER A 304 -10.69 -15.68 11.09
CA SER A 304 -11.61 -15.44 9.97
C SER A 304 -10.87 -15.25 8.65
N CYS A 305 -9.78 -14.48 8.64
CA CYS A 305 -9.00 -14.22 7.42
C CYS A 305 -8.17 -15.43 6.96
N THR A 306 -7.68 -16.26 7.88
CA THR A 306 -6.87 -17.46 7.57
C THR A 306 -7.73 -18.57 6.98
N LEU A 307 -8.98 -18.70 7.44
CA LEU A 307 -9.94 -19.68 6.94
C LEU A 307 -10.44 -19.39 5.52
N MET A 308 -10.10 -18.22 4.96
CA MET A 308 -10.53 -17.76 3.67
C MET A 308 -9.34 -17.53 2.75
N GLU A 309 -9.44 -18.00 1.51
CA GLU A 309 -8.39 -17.84 0.51
C GLU A 309 -8.92 -17.19 -0.75
N HIS A 310 -8.10 -16.30 -1.35
CA HIS A 310 -8.39 -15.62 -2.61
C HIS A 310 -9.77 -14.95 -2.64
N GLN A 311 -10.08 -14.21 -1.58
CA GLN A 311 -11.39 -13.59 -1.38
C GLN A 311 -11.25 -12.10 -1.03
N ILE A 312 -12.32 -11.33 -1.26
CA ILE A 312 -12.43 -9.95 -0.79
C ILE A 312 -12.95 -9.98 0.64
N ILE A 313 -12.20 -9.34 1.56
CA ILE A 313 -12.56 -9.22 2.97
C ILE A 313 -12.59 -7.73 3.34
N CYS A 314 -13.74 -7.29 3.82
CA CYS A 314 -13.96 -5.97 4.40
C CYS A 314 -13.80 -6.06 5.92
N ILE A 315 -13.06 -5.14 6.54
CA ILE A 315 -12.85 -5.12 8.00
C ILE A 315 -13.14 -3.71 8.51
N GLU A 316 -14.05 -3.60 9.47
CA GLU A 316 -14.32 -2.34 10.15
C GLU A 316 -13.50 -2.25 11.43
N GLU A 317 -12.82 -1.10 11.58
CA GLU A 317 -12.09 -0.69 12.78
C GLU A 317 -11.29 -1.83 13.44
N PRO A 318 -10.31 -2.45 12.72
CA PRO A 318 -9.51 -3.53 13.29
C PRO A 318 -8.64 -3.08 14.48
N GLU A 319 -8.49 -1.79 14.67
CA GLU A 319 -7.74 -1.17 15.76
C GLU A 319 -8.43 -1.16 17.11
N LEU A 320 -9.74 -1.39 17.17
CA LEU A 320 -10.49 -1.35 18.43
C LEU A 320 -9.86 -2.25 19.50
N HIS A 321 -9.64 -1.69 20.69
CA HIS A 321 -9.01 -2.33 21.84
C HIS A 321 -7.57 -2.84 21.62
N LEU A 322 -6.93 -2.50 20.48
CA LEU A 322 -5.57 -2.92 20.16
C LEU A 322 -4.56 -1.80 20.38
N HIS A 323 -3.49 -2.12 21.11
CA HIS A 323 -2.31 -1.26 21.15
C HIS A 323 -1.71 -1.14 19.74
N PRO A 324 -1.18 0.02 19.30
CA PRO A 324 -0.65 0.23 17.95
C PRO A 324 0.34 -0.83 17.47
N THR A 325 1.20 -1.33 18.35
CA THR A 325 2.12 -2.44 18.01
C THR A 325 1.37 -3.71 17.61
N LEU A 326 0.26 -4.01 18.29
CA LEU A 326 -0.57 -5.18 17.96
C LEU A 326 -1.31 -4.99 16.65
N GLN A 327 -1.77 -3.76 16.35
CA GLN A 327 -2.37 -3.43 15.06
C GLN A 327 -1.41 -3.70 13.90
N ARG A 328 -0.16 -3.26 14.02
CA ARG A 328 0.88 -3.52 13.01
C ARG A 328 1.18 -5.01 12.84
N ARG A 329 1.27 -5.75 13.95
CA ARG A 329 1.50 -7.21 13.92
C ARG A 329 0.35 -7.95 13.24
N LEU A 330 -0.89 -7.53 13.51
CA LEU A 330 -2.06 -8.09 12.83
C LEU A 330 -1.99 -7.84 11.33
N MET A 331 -1.73 -6.61 10.90
CA MET A 331 -1.61 -6.27 9.48
C MET A 331 -0.47 -7.04 8.80
N GLN A 332 0.67 -7.15 9.47
CA GLN A 332 1.80 -7.93 8.96
C GLN A 332 1.46 -9.41 8.82
N TYR A 333 0.75 -9.97 9.79
CA TYR A 333 0.25 -11.34 9.70
C TYR A 333 -0.66 -11.55 8.50
N LEU A 334 -1.63 -10.64 8.29
CA LEU A 334 -2.52 -10.71 7.14
C LEU A 334 -1.74 -10.60 5.82
N LEU A 335 -0.65 -9.83 5.79
CA LEU A 335 0.21 -9.72 4.62
C LEU A 335 1.00 -11.01 4.35
N ASP A 336 1.58 -11.61 5.39
CA ASP A 336 2.51 -12.72 5.25
C ASP A 336 1.80 -14.08 5.11
N GLU A 337 0.69 -14.29 5.82
CA GLU A 337 0.09 -15.61 6.02
C GLU A 337 -1.24 -15.82 5.26
N THR A 338 -1.76 -14.81 4.57
CA THR A 338 -3.03 -14.92 3.82
C THR A 338 -2.89 -14.49 2.36
N THR A 339 -3.89 -14.79 1.53
CA THR A 339 -3.91 -14.48 0.08
C THR A 339 -5.10 -13.61 -0.33
N ASN A 340 -5.76 -12.97 0.63
CA ASN A 340 -6.98 -12.20 0.42
C ASN A 340 -6.69 -10.76 -0.01
N GLN A 341 -7.67 -10.11 -0.62
CA GLN A 341 -7.70 -8.66 -0.85
C GLN A 341 -8.53 -8.00 0.24
N TYR A 342 -7.99 -6.96 0.87
CA TYR A 342 -8.57 -6.31 2.04
C TYR A 342 -9.06 -4.91 1.75
N PHE A 343 -10.26 -4.58 2.28
CA PHE A 343 -10.84 -3.26 2.32
C PHE A 343 -11.12 -2.91 3.78
N ILE A 344 -10.41 -1.93 4.33
CA ILE A 344 -10.35 -1.70 5.77
C ILE A 344 -10.77 -0.27 6.07
N ALA A 345 -11.84 -0.10 6.86
CA ALA A 345 -12.20 1.18 7.44
C ALA A 345 -11.45 1.35 8.75
N THR A 346 -10.66 2.42 8.88
CA THR A 346 -9.81 2.64 10.05
C THR A 346 -9.66 4.11 10.38
N HIS A 347 -9.42 4.37 11.66
CA HIS A 347 -8.98 5.66 12.21
C HIS A 347 -7.50 5.63 12.62
N SER A 348 -6.83 4.48 12.50
CA SER A 348 -5.47 4.30 13.00
C SER A 348 -4.40 4.69 12.00
N ALA A 349 -3.57 5.68 12.36
CA ALA A 349 -2.35 6.02 11.62
C ALA A 349 -1.38 4.84 11.54
N SER A 350 -1.30 4.02 12.60
CA SER A 350 -0.39 2.88 12.69
C SER A 350 -0.64 1.79 11.64
N ILE A 351 -1.87 1.68 11.16
CA ILE A 351 -2.26 0.72 10.12
C ILE A 351 -1.96 1.26 8.71
N MET A 352 -2.05 2.58 8.53
CA MET A 352 -1.89 3.23 7.22
C MET A 352 -0.46 3.21 6.67
N ASP A 353 0.54 3.00 7.52
CA ASP A 353 1.96 3.02 7.15
C ASP A 353 2.43 1.76 6.41
N MET A 354 1.53 0.83 6.08
CA MET A 354 1.89 -0.35 5.29
C MET A 354 2.43 0.04 3.92
N SER A 355 3.59 -0.51 3.58
CA SER A 355 4.13 -0.39 2.22
C SER A 355 3.21 -1.07 1.21
N ASN A 356 2.98 -0.45 0.05
CA ASN A 356 2.13 -0.94 -1.03
C ASN A 356 0.62 -1.00 -0.73
N ALA A 357 0.14 -0.26 0.28
CA ALA A 357 -1.29 -0.10 0.52
C ALA A 357 -1.85 1.13 -0.20
N SER A 358 -3.08 1.02 -0.69
CA SER A 358 -3.84 2.16 -1.22
C SER A 358 -4.62 2.83 -0.08
N VAL A 359 -4.51 4.14 0.05
CA VAL A 359 -5.20 4.92 1.08
C VAL A 359 -6.21 5.85 0.44
N PHE A 360 -7.45 5.77 0.88
CA PHE A 360 -8.57 6.60 0.43
C PHE A 360 -9.07 7.46 1.58
N HIS A 361 -9.05 8.77 1.38
CA HIS A 361 -9.59 9.72 2.33
C HIS A 361 -11.07 9.92 2.09
N VAL A 362 -11.88 9.62 3.10
CA VAL A 362 -13.35 9.71 3.09
C VAL A 362 -13.77 10.90 3.94
N ARG A 363 -14.52 11.83 3.34
CA ARG A 363 -15.02 13.06 3.98
C ARG A 363 -16.49 13.24 3.71
N THR A 364 -17.16 13.97 4.59
CA THR A 364 -18.50 14.48 4.33
C THR A 364 -18.43 15.97 3.98
N GLN A 365 -19.12 16.36 2.95
CA GLN A 365 -19.19 17.74 2.51
C GLN A 365 -20.53 18.04 1.81
N LYS A 366 -20.99 19.28 1.88
CA LYS A 366 -22.12 19.71 1.05
C LYS A 366 -21.67 19.82 -0.40
N THR A 367 -22.38 19.15 -1.28
CA THR A 367 -22.09 19.20 -2.72
C THR A 367 -22.85 20.35 -3.36
N MET A 368 -22.15 21.18 -4.14
CA MET A 368 -22.76 22.23 -4.94
C MET A 368 -23.30 21.62 -6.24
N HIS A 369 -24.57 21.78 -6.51
CA HIS A 369 -25.23 21.34 -7.74
C HIS A 369 -24.93 22.29 -8.91
N GLN A 370 -25.20 21.84 -10.14
CA GLN A 370 -24.96 22.62 -11.36
C GLN A 370 -25.79 23.91 -11.42
N ASP A 371 -26.90 23.99 -10.69
CA ASP A 371 -27.76 25.17 -10.55
C ASP A 371 -27.28 26.15 -9.48
N GLY A 372 -26.14 25.89 -8.83
CA GLY A 372 -25.57 26.69 -7.77
C GLY A 372 -26.17 26.46 -6.37
N SER A 373 -27.12 25.53 -6.21
CA SER A 373 -27.64 25.12 -4.91
C SER A 373 -26.71 24.10 -4.24
N TYR A 374 -26.80 24.00 -2.90
CA TYR A 374 -26.08 22.96 -2.15
C TYR A 374 -27.02 21.79 -1.82
N SER A 375 -26.44 20.58 -1.70
CA SER A 375 -27.15 19.40 -1.23
C SER A 375 -27.83 19.67 0.13
N ALA A 376 -29.01 19.08 0.35
CA ALA A 376 -29.75 19.25 1.60
C ALA A 376 -29.01 18.67 2.81
N THR A 377 -28.25 17.60 2.59
CA THR A 377 -27.40 16.92 3.59
C THR A 377 -25.98 16.81 3.09
N ASP A 378 -25.05 16.58 4.01
CA ASP A 378 -23.66 16.30 3.65
C ASP A 378 -23.57 14.99 2.87
N GLU A 379 -22.73 14.97 1.84
CA GLU A 379 -22.49 13.83 0.99
C GLU A 379 -21.08 13.28 1.19
N THR A 380 -20.93 11.96 1.05
CA THR A 380 -19.64 11.28 1.15
C THR A 380 -18.81 11.54 -0.11
N SER A 381 -17.63 12.12 0.07
CA SER A 381 -16.63 12.34 -0.96
C SER A 381 -15.38 11.50 -0.66
N ILE A 382 -14.81 10.87 -1.71
CA ILE A 382 -13.68 9.95 -1.57
C ILE A 382 -12.56 10.38 -2.49
N SER A 383 -11.36 10.53 -1.94
CA SER A 383 -10.16 10.89 -2.70
C SER A 383 -9.02 9.92 -2.40
N HIS A 384 -8.27 9.52 -3.43
CA HIS A 384 -7.09 8.69 -3.26
C HIS A 384 -5.89 9.54 -2.81
N ALA A 385 -5.18 9.09 -1.79
CA ALA A 385 -4.00 9.76 -1.27
C ALA A 385 -2.73 9.29 -2.02
N PHE A 386 -2.46 9.90 -3.18
CA PHE A 386 -1.36 9.49 -4.06
C PHE A 386 0.05 9.83 -3.54
N CYS A 387 0.19 10.86 -2.71
CA CYS A 387 1.50 11.33 -2.26
C CYS A 387 1.58 11.42 -0.73
N ALA A 388 2.80 11.56 -0.21
CA ALA A 388 3.04 11.68 1.22
C ALA A 388 2.28 12.86 1.84
N SER A 389 2.17 14.00 1.14
CA SER A 389 1.42 15.18 1.64
C SER A 389 -0.07 14.92 1.76
N SER A 390 -0.70 14.19 0.84
CA SER A 390 -2.12 13.83 0.95
C SER A 390 -2.38 12.77 2.01
N LYS A 391 -1.45 11.81 2.21
CA LYS A 391 -1.48 10.88 3.35
C LYS A 391 -1.33 11.63 4.68
N PHE A 392 -0.39 12.58 4.74
CA PHE A 392 -0.19 13.42 5.93
C PHE A 392 -1.41 14.27 6.25
N SER A 393 -2.05 14.87 5.24
CA SER A 393 -3.31 15.60 5.42
C SER A 393 -4.45 14.71 5.94
N ALA A 394 -4.53 13.46 5.48
CA ALA A 394 -5.49 12.48 6.00
C ALA A 394 -5.23 12.16 7.48
N ILE A 395 -3.98 11.99 7.87
CA ILE A 395 -3.55 11.74 9.25
C ILE A 395 -3.84 12.95 10.16
N GLN A 396 -3.53 14.17 9.70
CA GLN A 396 -3.83 15.40 10.46
C GLN A 396 -5.33 15.58 10.71
N ASN A 397 -6.18 15.30 9.72
CA ASN A 397 -7.63 15.39 9.87
C ASN A 397 -8.20 14.36 10.87
N LEU A 398 -7.47 13.30 11.17
CA LEU A 398 -7.79 12.36 12.25
C LEU A 398 -7.36 12.84 13.64
N GLY A 399 -6.75 14.03 13.74
CA GLY A 399 -6.30 14.62 15.01
C GLY A 399 -5.00 14.07 15.55
N TYR A 400 -4.28 13.22 14.78
CA TYR A 400 -2.98 12.69 15.21
C TYR A 400 -1.90 13.77 15.22
N LYS A 401 -1.08 13.75 16.26
CA LYS A 401 0.15 14.56 16.39
C LYS A 401 1.35 13.72 15.94
N ALA A 402 2.45 14.40 15.61
CA ALA A 402 3.70 13.72 15.24
C ALA A 402 4.17 12.73 16.32
N SER A 403 3.95 13.02 17.60
CA SER A 403 4.25 12.14 18.72
C SER A 403 3.51 10.79 18.71
N ASP A 404 2.31 10.76 18.13
CA ASP A 404 1.48 9.54 18.10
C ASP A 404 1.97 8.55 17.03
N ILE A 405 2.78 9.04 16.07
CA ILE A 405 3.35 8.27 14.96
C ILE A 405 4.66 7.58 15.38
N LEU A 406 5.35 8.10 16.41
CA LEU A 406 6.65 7.63 16.90
C LEU A 406 6.49 6.49 17.94
N GLN A 407 5.83 5.41 17.58
CA GLN A 407 5.52 4.32 18.52
C GLN A 407 6.42 3.07 18.37
N SER A 408 7.45 3.13 17.53
CA SER A 408 8.46 2.06 17.48
C SER A 408 9.43 2.18 18.67
N ASN A 409 9.96 1.03 19.11
CA ASN A 409 10.90 1.01 20.25
C ASN A 409 12.22 1.72 19.95
N PHE A 410 12.60 1.81 18.66
CA PHE A 410 13.84 2.42 18.20
C PHE A 410 13.59 3.33 16.98
N VAL A 411 14.17 4.52 16.95
CA VAL A 411 14.04 5.45 15.82
C VAL A 411 15.39 5.79 15.21
N ILE A 412 15.48 5.60 13.90
CA ILE A 412 16.67 5.96 13.11
C ILE A 412 16.37 7.28 12.40
N TRP A 413 17.15 8.30 12.69
CA TRP A 413 17.05 9.60 12.07
C TRP A 413 18.04 9.72 10.92
N VAL A 414 17.57 10.10 9.73
CA VAL A 414 18.33 10.23 8.49
C VAL A 414 18.06 11.57 7.82
N GLU A 415 18.93 12.00 6.90
CA GLU A 415 18.77 13.28 6.23
C GLU A 415 17.58 13.31 5.27
N GLY A 416 17.40 12.24 4.47
CA GLY A 416 16.40 12.24 3.43
C GLY A 416 15.87 10.88 2.98
N PRO A 417 14.98 10.89 1.96
CA PRO A 417 14.31 9.68 1.47
C PRO A 417 15.25 8.64 0.85
N SER A 418 16.36 9.07 0.22
CA SER A 418 17.39 8.16 -0.32
C SER A 418 18.02 7.31 0.75
N ASP A 419 18.37 7.93 1.87
CA ASP A 419 19.06 7.30 3.01
C ASP A 419 18.19 6.21 3.62
N ARG A 420 16.88 6.47 3.75
CA ARG A 420 15.91 5.47 4.20
C ARG A 420 15.88 4.25 3.27
N ILE A 421 15.91 4.46 1.96
CA ILE A 421 15.89 3.37 0.97
C ILE A 421 17.13 2.50 1.14
N TYR A 422 18.31 3.11 1.25
CA TYR A 422 19.57 2.42 1.45
C TYR A 422 19.61 1.66 2.78
N LEU A 423 19.31 2.31 3.89
CA LEU A 423 19.34 1.68 5.22
C LEU A 423 18.36 0.50 5.30
N LYS A 424 17.14 0.66 4.80
CA LYS A 424 16.17 -0.43 4.76
C LYS A 424 16.68 -1.61 3.95
N HIS A 425 17.34 -1.36 2.83
CA HIS A 425 17.93 -2.39 1.98
C HIS A 425 19.06 -3.13 2.69
N TRP A 426 20.00 -2.40 3.30
CA TRP A 426 21.14 -2.97 4.02
C TRP A 426 20.72 -3.74 5.27
N ILE A 427 19.81 -3.18 6.08
CA ILE A 427 19.26 -3.87 7.27
C ILE A 427 18.59 -5.18 6.84
N LYS A 428 17.75 -5.15 5.80
CA LYS A 428 17.07 -6.35 5.29
C LYS A 428 18.05 -7.42 4.83
N HIS A 429 19.11 -7.04 4.13
CA HIS A 429 20.12 -7.97 3.63
C HIS A 429 20.92 -8.60 4.79
N TYR A 430 21.39 -7.77 5.72
CA TYR A 430 22.13 -8.21 6.91
C TYR A 430 21.29 -9.14 7.80
N THR A 431 20.05 -8.80 8.05
CA THR A 431 19.17 -9.61 8.89
C THR A 431 18.81 -10.94 8.25
N ALA A 432 18.69 -11.00 6.92
CA ALA A 432 18.49 -12.25 6.18
C ALA A 432 19.74 -13.15 6.25
N GLU A 433 20.95 -12.58 6.12
CA GLU A 433 22.23 -13.28 6.22
C GLU A 433 22.42 -13.93 7.61
N HIS A 434 21.98 -13.26 8.67
CA HIS A 434 22.17 -13.69 10.06
C HIS A 434 20.94 -14.34 10.71
N ASN A 435 19.85 -14.55 9.97
CA ASN A 435 18.57 -15.04 10.49
C ASN A 435 18.00 -14.23 11.67
N ILE A 436 18.16 -12.91 11.63
CA ILE A 436 17.63 -11.97 12.63
C ILE A 436 16.25 -11.49 12.19
N GLU A 437 15.25 -11.58 13.05
CA GLU A 437 13.91 -11.10 12.75
C GLU A 437 13.65 -9.73 13.38
N ILE A 438 13.80 -8.66 12.60
CA ILE A 438 13.39 -7.28 12.95
C ILE A 438 12.57 -6.68 11.81
N LYS A 439 11.58 -5.85 12.14
CA LYS A 439 10.62 -5.30 11.18
C LYS A 439 10.46 -3.79 11.35
N GLU A 440 10.59 -3.06 10.24
CA GLU A 440 10.29 -1.61 10.20
C GLU A 440 8.83 -1.37 10.60
N GLY A 441 8.59 -0.33 11.38
CA GLY A 441 7.27 0.03 11.90
C GLY A 441 6.85 -0.74 13.17
N ILE A 442 7.58 -1.78 13.57
CA ILE A 442 7.35 -2.56 14.80
C ILE A 442 8.55 -2.43 15.73
N ASP A 443 9.72 -2.88 15.29
CA ASP A 443 10.93 -2.89 16.12
C ASP A 443 11.73 -1.59 15.96
N TYR A 444 11.72 -1.00 14.76
CA TYR A 444 12.34 0.29 14.48
C TYR A 444 11.53 1.11 13.46
N SER A 445 11.76 2.43 13.42
CA SER A 445 11.24 3.34 12.38
C SER A 445 12.37 4.22 11.86
N ILE A 446 12.31 4.61 10.58
CA ILE A 446 13.26 5.53 9.96
C ILE A 446 12.56 6.86 9.70
N MET A 447 13.07 7.94 10.29
CA MET A 447 12.53 9.30 10.25
C MET A 447 13.51 10.26 9.59
N PHE A 448 12.97 11.34 9.01
CA PHE A 448 13.78 12.37 8.37
C PHE A 448 13.95 13.56 9.29
N TYR A 449 15.17 14.07 9.42
CA TYR A 449 15.46 15.33 10.08
C TYR A 449 15.63 16.49 9.09
N GLY A 450 15.41 16.26 7.78
CA GLY A 450 15.55 17.26 6.73
C GLY A 450 14.74 18.54 6.98
N GLY A 451 15.30 19.68 6.64
CA GLY A 451 14.72 21.00 6.84
C GLY A 451 15.23 21.71 8.09
N ARG A 452 14.39 22.39 8.83
CA ARG A 452 14.79 23.32 9.91
C ARG A 452 15.44 22.70 11.15
N LEU A 453 15.30 21.40 11.40
CA LEU A 453 15.80 20.80 12.65
C LEU A 453 17.34 20.70 12.68
N LEU A 454 17.98 20.56 11.52
CA LEU A 454 19.44 20.47 11.40
C LEU A 454 19.98 21.30 10.21
N SER A 455 19.25 22.32 9.74
CA SER A 455 19.72 23.23 8.70
C SER A 455 21.03 23.94 9.06
N HIS A 456 21.37 23.99 10.34
CA HIS A 456 22.62 24.53 10.86
C HIS A 456 23.78 23.50 10.92
N LEU A 457 23.50 22.20 10.68
CA LEU A 457 24.57 21.18 10.59
C LEU A 457 25.50 21.37 9.38
N SER A 458 25.01 22.04 8.35
CA SER A 458 25.75 22.32 7.11
C SER A 458 26.27 23.76 7.00
N ALA A 459 25.98 24.65 7.96
CA ALA A 459 26.45 26.04 7.94
C ALA A 459 27.74 26.19 8.73
N ASP A 460 28.74 26.82 8.12
CA ASP A 460 30.07 27.05 8.68
C ASP A 460 30.13 28.12 9.80
N GLU A 461 29.00 28.65 10.30
CA GLU A 461 28.95 29.73 11.26
C GLU A 461 28.22 29.35 12.57
N ALA A 462 29.01 29.45 13.66
CA ALA A 462 28.73 28.96 14.99
C ALA A 462 28.15 30.05 15.91
N GLU A 463 26.91 30.51 15.75
CA GLU A 463 26.35 31.43 16.75
C GLU A 463 25.16 30.89 17.59
N ASP A 464 24.54 29.73 17.26
CA ASP A 464 23.39 29.22 18.02
C ASP A 464 23.43 27.70 18.37
N ALA A 465 24.60 27.21 18.79
CA ALA A 465 24.75 25.81 19.23
C ALA A 465 23.88 25.40 20.43
N SER A 466 23.23 26.35 21.11
CA SER A 466 22.31 26.07 22.22
C SER A 466 20.91 25.67 21.77
N GLU A 467 20.46 26.10 20.59
CA GLU A 467 19.13 25.72 20.05
C GLU A 467 19.17 24.33 19.42
N ASP A 468 20.24 23.97 18.75
CA ASP A 468 20.40 22.65 18.13
C ASP A 468 20.47 21.53 19.18
N ILE A 469 21.16 21.78 20.30
CA ILE A 469 21.20 20.87 21.45
C ILE A 469 19.82 20.75 22.10
N LYS A 470 19.06 21.84 22.21
CA LYS A 470 17.66 21.80 22.71
C LYS A 470 16.76 20.99 21.78
N ALA A 471 16.88 21.18 20.46
CA ALA A 471 16.13 20.43 19.47
C ALA A 471 16.46 18.93 19.54
N LEU A 472 17.73 18.55 19.72
CA LEU A 472 18.15 17.16 19.92
C LEU A 472 17.60 16.57 21.23
N ILE A 473 17.61 17.34 22.33
CA ILE A 473 17.02 16.94 23.61
C ILE A 473 15.50 16.74 23.48
N ASP A 474 14.81 17.58 22.71
CA ASP A 474 13.39 17.45 22.48
C ASP A 474 13.06 16.23 21.61
N VAL A 475 13.87 15.89 20.61
CA VAL A 475 13.77 14.63 19.85
C VAL A 475 13.99 13.43 20.76
N LYS A 476 14.93 13.51 21.70
CA LYS A 476 15.19 12.44 22.67
C LYS A 476 14.06 12.24 23.67
N LYS A 477 13.36 13.31 24.05
CA LYS A 477 12.13 13.21 24.86
C LYS A 477 10.99 12.50 24.15
N LEU A 478 11.00 12.46 22.82
CA LEU A 478 9.98 11.78 22.02
C LEU A 478 10.24 10.27 21.92
N ASN A 479 11.50 9.84 21.97
CA ASN A 479 11.88 8.43 21.88
C ASN A 479 13.02 8.07 22.82
N ARG A 480 12.86 6.92 23.50
CA ARG A 480 13.82 6.44 24.49
C ARG A 480 15.13 5.94 23.85
N HIS A 481 15.02 5.36 22.63
CA HIS A 481 16.17 4.77 21.92
C HIS A 481 16.22 5.28 20.49
N LEU A 482 17.38 5.77 20.08
CA LEU A 482 17.51 6.40 18.77
C LEU A 482 18.91 6.21 18.14
N ALA A 483 18.95 6.30 16.82
CA ALA A 483 20.19 6.44 16.05
C ALA A 483 20.10 7.67 15.15
N PHE A 484 21.21 8.39 15.02
CA PHE A 484 21.39 9.41 13.99
C PHE A 484 22.38 8.90 12.95
N VAL A 485 22.02 9.00 11.67
CA VAL A 485 22.92 8.77 10.54
C VAL A 485 23.17 10.12 9.89
N ILE A 486 24.40 10.57 9.91
CA ILE A 486 24.81 11.92 9.53
C ILE A 486 25.94 11.83 8.51
N ASP A 487 25.81 12.54 7.38
CA ASP A 487 26.87 12.65 6.40
C ASP A 487 28.09 13.38 7.00
N SER A 488 29.29 12.94 6.70
CA SER A 488 30.51 13.59 7.22
C SER A 488 30.80 14.93 6.53
N ASP A 489 30.38 15.08 5.28
CA ASP A 489 30.70 16.19 4.36
C ASP A 489 32.19 16.38 4.07
N LYS A 490 33.05 15.46 4.48
CA LYS A 490 34.50 15.50 4.25
C LYS A 490 34.83 15.52 2.77
N LYS A 491 35.78 16.33 2.38
CA LYS A 491 36.34 16.40 1.00
C LYS A 491 37.63 15.62 0.88
N THR A 492 38.31 15.39 2.01
CA THR A 492 39.56 14.61 2.15
C THR A 492 39.53 13.80 3.45
N ALA A 493 40.40 12.81 3.59
CA ALA A 493 40.48 11.99 4.79
C ALA A 493 40.81 12.81 6.05
N ASP A 494 41.61 13.84 5.90
CA ASP A 494 42.15 14.66 7.01
C ASP A 494 41.22 15.83 7.38
N ASP A 495 40.11 16.04 6.64
CA ASP A 495 39.19 17.12 6.96
C ASP A 495 38.55 16.91 8.34
N PRO A 496 38.50 17.95 9.20
CA PRO A 496 37.82 17.85 10.47
C PRO A 496 36.31 17.68 10.30
N ILE A 497 35.70 16.93 11.19
CA ILE A 497 34.24 16.88 11.28
C ILE A 497 33.74 18.20 11.86
N ASN A 498 32.63 18.72 11.34
CA ASN A 498 32.00 19.94 11.83
C ASN A 498 31.73 19.85 13.34
N LEU A 499 32.02 20.95 14.08
CA LEU A 499 31.86 21.03 15.53
C LEU A 499 30.44 20.64 16.01
N THR A 500 29.42 20.99 15.27
CA THR A 500 28.03 20.62 15.60
C THR A 500 27.83 19.12 15.56
N LYS A 501 28.34 18.42 14.51
CA LYS A 501 28.26 16.95 14.37
C LYS A 501 29.05 16.26 15.50
N THR A 502 30.22 16.77 15.85
CA THR A 502 31.02 16.28 16.99
C THR A 502 30.29 16.46 18.32
N ARG A 503 29.61 17.58 18.54
CA ARG A 503 28.81 17.82 19.76
C ARG A 503 27.61 16.87 19.85
N ILE A 504 26.91 16.61 18.75
CA ILE A 504 25.81 15.63 18.71
C ILE A 504 26.32 14.26 19.09
N GLN A 505 27.45 13.83 18.51
CA GLN A 505 28.09 12.57 18.84
C GLN A 505 28.44 12.49 20.33
N GLN A 506 29.11 13.50 20.89
CA GLN A 506 29.43 13.55 22.30
C GLN A 506 28.21 13.55 23.21
N THR A 507 27.11 14.23 22.81
CA THR A 507 25.87 14.28 23.59
C THR A 507 25.18 12.93 23.64
N LEU A 508 25.24 12.14 22.57
CA LEU A 508 24.68 10.80 22.53
C LEU A 508 25.55 9.77 23.26
N GLU A 509 26.89 9.89 23.14
CA GLU A 509 27.84 8.98 23.77
C GLU A 509 28.01 9.22 25.29
N ASN A 510 27.87 10.46 25.77
CA ASN A 510 28.08 10.85 27.17
C ASN A 510 26.83 10.69 28.06
N ASN A 511 25.78 10.04 27.63
CA ASN A 511 24.57 9.88 28.43
C ASN A 511 24.76 8.88 29.58
N GLN A 512 24.87 9.37 30.82
CA GLN A 512 25.07 8.58 32.04
C GLN A 512 23.89 7.65 32.41
N TYR A 513 22.73 7.76 31.76
CA TYR A 513 21.50 7.05 32.17
C TYR A 513 21.15 5.82 31.34
N ASP A 514 21.70 5.69 30.11
CA ASP A 514 21.43 4.50 29.26
C ASP A 514 22.49 4.39 28.13
N THR A 515 23.68 3.86 28.50
CA THR A 515 24.88 3.87 27.65
C THR A 515 24.88 2.92 26.48
N HIS A 516 23.83 2.10 26.30
CA HIS A 516 23.86 1.00 25.33
C HIS A 516 22.83 1.09 24.20
N SER A 517 21.96 2.10 24.18
CA SER A 517 20.84 2.14 23.23
C SER A 517 20.95 3.19 22.13
N ASP A 518 21.63 4.33 22.38
CA ASP A 518 21.73 5.40 21.39
C ASP A 518 22.96 5.23 20.48
N LEU A 519 22.86 5.61 19.20
CA LEU A 519 23.91 5.49 18.21
C LEU A 519 24.06 6.79 17.42
N CYS A 520 25.29 7.26 17.24
CA CYS A 520 25.63 8.29 16.28
C CYS A 520 26.53 7.69 15.18
N TRP A 521 25.98 7.54 13.99
CA TRP A 521 26.73 7.08 12.83
C TRP A 521 27.07 8.26 11.93
N ILE A 522 28.29 8.75 12.00
CA ILE A 522 28.84 9.70 11.02
C ILE A 522 29.50 8.88 9.91
N THR A 523 29.15 9.16 8.64
CA THR A 523 29.65 8.37 7.51
C THR A 523 31.18 8.41 7.39
N ALA A 524 31.81 7.27 7.10
CA ALA A 524 33.26 7.19 6.87
C ALA A 524 33.65 7.85 5.52
N GLY A 525 32.75 7.82 4.55
CA GLY A 525 32.84 8.59 3.32
C GLY A 525 32.20 9.97 3.47
N ARG A 526 32.17 10.74 2.39
CA ARG A 526 31.57 12.09 2.35
C ARG A 526 30.08 12.07 2.65
N GLU A 527 29.33 11.21 2.00
CA GLU A 527 27.88 11.05 2.08
C GLU A 527 27.52 9.58 2.16
N ILE A 528 26.29 9.27 2.53
CA ILE A 528 25.80 7.89 2.62
C ILE A 528 25.92 7.14 1.28
N GLU A 529 25.82 7.83 0.15
CA GLU A 529 26.00 7.25 -1.17
C GLU A 529 27.41 6.73 -1.44
N ASN A 530 28.43 7.10 -0.64
CA ASN A 530 29.79 6.54 -0.75
C ASN A 530 29.88 5.07 -0.28
N TYR A 531 28.86 4.56 0.40
CA TYR A 531 28.73 3.14 0.74
C TYR A 531 28.14 2.29 -0.39
N LEU A 532 27.82 2.90 -1.54
CA LEU A 532 27.29 2.17 -2.68
C LEU A 532 28.43 1.61 -3.55
N ASP A 533 28.19 0.42 -4.10
CA ASP A 533 29.10 -0.17 -5.05
C ASP A 533 29.28 0.72 -6.29
N PRO A 534 30.54 1.10 -6.65
CA PRO A 534 30.80 2.03 -7.74
C PRO A 534 30.27 1.57 -9.12
N GLU A 535 30.24 0.27 -9.39
CA GLU A 535 29.69 -0.26 -10.65
C GLU A 535 28.18 -0.16 -10.68
N SER A 536 27.52 -0.48 -9.58
CA SER A 536 26.07 -0.34 -9.42
C SER A 536 25.61 1.11 -9.54
N VAL A 537 26.37 2.07 -9.03
CA VAL A 537 26.11 3.50 -9.21
C VAL A 537 26.27 3.91 -10.67
N LEU A 538 27.32 3.42 -11.35
CA LEU A 538 27.54 3.71 -12.76
C LEU A 538 26.39 3.18 -13.64
N ASP A 539 25.93 1.97 -13.39
CA ASP A 539 24.79 1.36 -14.09
C ASP A 539 23.51 2.17 -13.87
N ALA A 540 23.26 2.59 -12.61
CA ALA A 540 22.09 3.40 -12.27
C ALA A 540 22.09 4.76 -12.97
N LEU A 541 23.25 5.43 -13.02
CA LEU A 541 23.42 6.70 -13.72
C LEU A 541 23.21 6.53 -15.23
N LYS A 542 23.81 5.53 -15.84
CA LYS A 542 23.63 5.22 -17.28
C LYS A 542 22.18 4.90 -17.61
N SER A 543 21.50 4.14 -16.78
CA SER A 543 20.09 3.79 -16.98
C SER A 543 19.17 5.00 -16.80
N THR A 544 19.38 5.79 -15.76
CA THR A 544 18.52 6.93 -15.42
C THR A 544 18.69 8.10 -16.38
N TYR A 545 19.93 8.32 -16.88
CA TYR A 545 20.32 9.45 -17.71
C TYR A 545 20.87 9.02 -19.08
N ALA A 546 20.32 7.97 -19.68
CA ALA A 546 20.82 7.31 -20.88
C ALA A 546 21.13 8.28 -22.05
N SER A 547 20.34 9.36 -22.23
CA SER A 547 20.53 10.33 -23.31
C SER A 547 21.52 11.44 -22.98
N THR A 548 21.89 11.64 -21.72
CA THR A 548 22.71 12.78 -21.28
C THR A 548 23.97 12.39 -20.53
N PHE A 549 24.10 11.15 -20.12
CA PHE A 549 25.30 10.64 -19.44
C PHE A 549 26.46 10.46 -20.42
N LYS A 550 27.63 11.02 -20.09
CA LYS A 550 28.88 10.83 -20.85
C LYS A 550 29.89 10.02 -20.05
N ASP A 551 30.28 10.52 -18.90
CA ASP A 551 31.33 9.91 -18.07
C ASP A 551 31.16 10.29 -16.59
N ARG A 552 31.86 9.58 -15.70
CA ARG A 552 31.85 9.80 -14.27
C ARG A 552 33.29 10.06 -13.77
N PRO A 553 33.47 11.06 -12.88
CA PRO A 553 34.76 11.25 -12.18
C PRO A 553 35.21 9.98 -11.45
N ALA A 554 36.51 9.81 -11.29
CA ALA A 554 37.05 8.70 -10.50
C ALA A 554 36.43 8.66 -9.11
N SER A 555 35.94 7.48 -8.71
CA SER A 555 35.26 7.29 -7.43
C SER A 555 36.30 7.13 -6.32
N ASN A 556 36.13 7.90 -5.23
CA ASN A 556 36.79 7.66 -3.96
C ASN A 556 35.81 7.98 -2.80
N ALA A 557 36.19 7.69 -1.57
CA ALA A 557 35.33 7.85 -0.41
C ALA A 557 34.88 9.31 -0.15
N PHE A 558 35.56 10.33 -0.73
CA PHE A 558 35.32 11.75 -0.46
C PHE A 558 34.84 12.54 -1.68
N VAL A 559 34.66 11.86 -2.83
CA VAL A 559 34.04 12.44 -4.04
C VAL A 559 32.56 12.11 -4.02
N HIS A 560 31.72 13.07 -4.40
CA HIS A 560 30.27 12.87 -4.48
C HIS A 560 29.93 11.79 -5.52
N PRO A 561 29.35 10.65 -5.13
CA PRO A 561 29.26 9.47 -6.00
C PRO A 561 28.30 9.65 -7.19
N LEU A 562 27.33 10.56 -7.08
CA LEU A 562 26.28 10.76 -8.07
C LEU A 562 26.58 11.89 -9.07
N TYR A 563 27.76 12.53 -8.99
CA TYR A 563 28.15 13.52 -9.98
C TYR A 563 28.61 12.82 -11.26
N PHE A 564 28.20 13.34 -12.41
CA PHE A 564 28.61 12.84 -13.71
C PHE A 564 28.73 13.96 -14.74
N THR A 565 29.54 13.73 -15.79
CA THR A 565 29.69 14.64 -16.91
C THR A 565 28.63 14.31 -17.95
N ARG A 566 27.93 15.33 -18.43
CA ARG A 566 26.92 15.21 -19.49
C ARG A 566 27.58 15.21 -20.88
N THR A 567 26.79 14.84 -21.89
CA THR A 567 27.22 14.87 -23.30
C THR A 567 27.63 16.25 -23.80
N ASP A 568 27.21 17.33 -23.12
CA ASP A 568 27.62 18.71 -23.36
C ASP A 568 28.86 19.15 -22.55
N ASP A 569 29.60 18.22 -21.99
CA ASP A 569 30.80 18.40 -21.15
C ASP A 569 30.57 19.21 -19.84
N VAL A 570 29.33 19.36 -19.42
CA VAL A 570 28.98 20.01 -18.16
C VAL A 570 28.87 18.98 -17.01
N LEU A 571 29.48 19.29 -15.87
CA LEU A 571 29.36 18.48 -14.66
C LEU A 571 27.94 18.61 -14.07
N PHE A 572 27.18 17.52 -14.08
CA PHE A 572 25.84 17.47 -13.52
C PHE A 572 25.87 17.07 -12.04
N LYS A 573 25.31 17.93 -11.18
CA LYS A 573 25.39 17.82 -9.71
C LYS A 573 24.02 17.55 -9.05
N LYS A 574 22.94 17.46 -9.82
CA LYS A 574 21.56 17.33 -9.32
C LYS A 574 20.92 16.01 -9.76
N ALA A 575 21.62 14.91 -9.53
CA ALA A 575 21.04 13.59 -9.83
C ALA A 575 19.86 13.30 -8.89
N ASP A 576 18.85 12.60 -9.41
CA ASP A 576 17.68 12.16 -8.65
C ASP A 576 18.08 11.00 -7.72
N LYS A 577 18.45 11.35 -6.48
CA LYS A 577 18.91 10.39 -5.46
C LYS A 577 17.90 9.26 -5.23
N VAL A 578 16.59 9.54 -5.24
CA VAL A 578 15.55 8.54 -4.97
C VAL A 578 15.42 7.54 -6.12
N LYS A 579 15.47 7.99 -7.38
CA LYS A 579 15.44 7.08 -8.54
C LYS A 579 16.66 6.17 -8.55
N ILE A 580 17.84 6.73 -8.28
CA ILE A 580 19.09 5.98 -8.22
C ILE A 580 19.04 4.96 -7.07
N ALA A 581 18.58 5.37 -5.88
CA ALA A 581 18.43 4.47 -4.73
C ALA A 581 17.51 3.29 -5.05
N ASN A 582 16.34 3.54 -5.66
CA ASN A 582 15.42 2.47 -6.05
C ASN A 582 16.01 1.51 -7.10
N PHE A 583 16.81 2.03 -8.03
CA PHE A 583 17.47 1.21 -9.05
C PHE A 583 18.51 0.27 -8.42
N ILE A 584 19.36 0.80 -7.53
CA ILE A 584 20.45 0.05 -6.89
C ILE A 584 19.87 -0.98 -5.90
N CYS A 585 18.91 -0.57 -5.08
CA CYS A 585 18.30 -1.44 -4.07
C CYS A 585 17.34 -2.51 -4.64
N ALA A 586 17.16 -2.58 -5.95
CA ALA A 586 16.51 -3.70 -6.64
C ALA A 586 17.46 -4.92 -6.82
N LYS A 587 18.77 -4.74 -6.61
CA LYS A 587 19.81 -5.76 -6.66
C LYS A 587 20.20 -6.19 -5.24
N ASP A 588 21.03 -7.23 -5.11
CA ASP A 588 21.58 -7.63 -3.80
C ASP A 588 22.50 -6.53 -3.22
N ALA A 589 22.53 -6.43 -1.89
CA ALA A 589 23.36 -5.45 -1.21
C ALA A 589 24.81 -5.94 -1.09
N ASN A 590 25.76 -5.04 -1.28
CA ASN A 590 27.17 -5.25 -0.90
C ASN A 590 27.45 -4.48 0.40
N LEU A 591 27.66 -5.19 1.50
CA LEU A 591 27.95 -4.60 2.81
C LEU A 591 29.44 -4.38 3.08
N ASP A 592 30.33 -4.87 2.20
CA ASP A 592 31.80 -4.84 2.43
C ASP A 592 32.45 -3.56 1.86
N ILE A 593 31.76 -2.42 1.95
CA ILE A 593 32.23 -1.12 1.48
C ILE A 593 32.45 -0.20 2.68
N LEU A 594 33.66 0.33 2.82
CA LEU A 594 34.05 1.14 3.96
C LEU A 594 33.79 0.39 5.29
N ASP A 595 33.15 1.06 6.25
CA ASP A 595 32.73 0.48 7.53
C ASP A 595 31.23 0.07 7.56
N LEU A 596 30.59 -0.09 6.40
CA LEU A 596 29.13 -0.32 6.31
C LEU A 596 28.69 -1.57 7.10
N ARG A 597 29.36 -2.69 6.92
CA ARG A 597 29.00 -3.94 7.61
C ARG A 597 29.05 -3.77 9.14
N GLU A 598 30.10 -3.13 9.63
CA GLU A 598 30.29 -2.83 11.06
C GLU A 598 29.17 -1.94 11.60
N ARG A 599 28.83 -0.87 10.86
CA ARG A 599 27.77 0.06 11.24
C ARG A 599 26.38 -0.55 11.20
N ILE A 600 26.09 -1.39 10.21
CA ILE A 600 24.80 -2.10 10.14
C ILE A 600 24.72 -3.15 11.25
N THR A 601 25.80 -3.84 11.56
CA THR A 601 25.87 -4.76 12.71
C THR A 601 25.51 -4.02 14.00
N GLU A 602 26.22 -2.93 14.29
CA GLU A 602 25.97 -2.13 15.48
C GLU A 602 24.53 -1.62 15.57
N LEU A 603 23.98 -1.14 14.45
CA LEU A 603 22.61 -0.65 14.39
C LEU A 603 21.57 -1.76 14.65
N VAL A 604 21.75 -2.94 14.05
CA VAL A 604 20.86 -4.09 14.23
C VAL A 604 20.93 -4.64 15.65
N ASP A 605 22.12 -4.69 16.24
CA ASP A 605 22.31 -5.09 17.64
C ASP A 605 21.56 -4.17 18.59
N ARG A 606 21.65 -2.83 18.39
CA ARG A 606 20.91 -1.83 19.17
C ARG A 606 19.39 -2.01 19.05
N ILE A 607 18.87 -2.20 17.84
CA ILE A 607 17.45 -2.47 17.62
C ILE A 607 17.03 -3.75 18.33
N THR A 608 17.85 -4.80 18.28
CA THR A 608 17.55 -6.09 18.90
C THR A 608 17.54 -6.00 20.43
N LEU A 609 18.47 -5.27 21.03
CA LEU A 609 18.50 -5.02 22.48
C LEU A 609 17.22 -4.33 22.96
N THR A 610 16.69 -3.36 22.20
CA THR A 610 15.45 -2.65 22.57
C THR A 610 14.18 -3.46 22.34
N LYS A 611 14.25 -4.58 21.62
CA LYS A 611 13.11 -5.48 21.37
C LYS A 611 12.64 -6.21 22.61
N HIS A 612 13.51 -6.42 23.58
CA HIS A 612 13.26 -7.19 24.80
C HIS A 612 12.87 -6.33 26.01
N HIS A 613 12.85 -5.02 25.86
CA HIS A 613 12.37 -4.05 26.85
C HIS A 613 11.02 -3.45 26.43
#